data_0ad80fd3b1853c6882027b5705633fbc
#
_entry.id   0ad80fd3b1853c6882027b5705633fbc
#
_cell.length_a   1.000
_cell.length_b   1.000
_cell.length_c   1.000
_cell.angle_alpha   90.00
_cell.angle_beta   90.00
_cell.angle_gamma   90.00
#
_symmetry.space_group_name_H-M   'P 1'
#
loop_
_entity.id
_entity.type
_entity.pdbx_description
1 polymer ?
#
loop_
_entity_poly.entity_id
_entity_poly.type
_entity_poly.pdbx_seq_one_letter_code
_entity_poly.pdbx_strand_id
1 'polypeptide(L)'
;SQAPIKPGNAMPLRLIPVGSVIHNVELKQGRGGQIGRSAGAAIQLIAREGTYAQVRLRSGETRKVHVDCRATIGEVGNSEHNLRKIGKAGANRWRGWRPTVRGTAMNPVDHPHGGGEGRTKGGRHPVSPWGMPTKGYKTRANKRTDSMIIRRRMKSREE
;
A
#
# COMPACT_ATOMS: atom_id res chain seq x y z
N SER A 1 10.73 -18.97 20.35
CA SER A 1 9.92 -18.93 21.58
C SER A 1 8.45 -18.95 21.22
N GLN A 2 7.69 -19.83 21.85
CA GLN A 2 6.24 -19.87 21.68
C GLN A 2 5.63 -18.78 22.59
N ALA A 3 5.31 -17.65 21.98
CA ALA A 3 4.50 -16.62 22.66
C ALA A 3 3.02 -17.03 22.63
N PRO A 4 2.21 -16.66 23.64
CA PRO A 4 0.78 -16.91 23.61
C PRO A 4 0.12 -16.15 22.45
N ILE A 5 -0.99 -16.69 21.92
CA ILE A 5 -1.75 -16.08 20.82
C ILE A 5 -2.61 -14.95 21.39
N LYS A 6 -1.98 -13.77 21.57
CA LYS A 6 -2.64 -12.56 22.07
C LYS A 6 -2.29 -11.37 21.15
N PRO A 7 -3.22 -10.40 20.96
CA PRO A 7 -2.94 -9.18 20.21
C PRO A 7 -1.67 -8.49 20.73
N GLY A 8 -0.80 -8.05 19.80
CA GLY A 8 0.47 -7.42 20.11
C GLY A 8 1.68 -8.37 20.16
N ASN A 9 1.48 -9.67 20.29
CA ASN A 9 2.57 -10.63 20.26
C ASN A 9 3.03 -10.92 18.82
N ALA A 10 4.35 -10.96 18.63
CA ALA A 10 4.98 -11.26 17.34
C ALA A 10 5.56 -12.67 17.31
N MET A 11 5.21 -13.43 16.28
CA MET A 11 5.68 -14.81 16.11
C MET A 11 5.77 -15.20 14.62
N PRO A 12 6.47 -16.31 14.29
CA PRO A 12 6.46 -16.85 12.93
C PRO A 12 5.05 -17.24 12.48
N LEU A 13 4.75 -17.07 11.18
CA LEU A 13 3.44 -17.39 10.60
C LEU A 13 3.05 -18.86 10.80
N ARG A 14 4.00 -19.76 10.91
CA ARG A 14 3.74 -21.18 11.20
C ARG A 14 3.03 -21.43 12.53
N LEU A 15 3.18 -20.53 13.51
CA LEU A 15 2.58 -20.65 14.84
C LEU A 15 1.24 -19.90 14.98
N ILE A 16 0.90 -19.04 14.02
CA ILE A 16 -0.33 -18.25 14.05
C ILE A 16 -1.47 -19.07 13.46
N PRO A 17 -2.63 -19.17 14.12
CA PRO A 17 -3.79 -19.87 13.58
C PRO A 17 -4.25 -19.27 12.25
N VAL A 18 -4.67 -20.13 11.33
CA VAL A 18 -5.32 -19.69 10.09
C VAL A 18 -6.62 -18.96 10.41
N GLY A 19 -6.93 -17.91 9.64
CA GLY A 19 -8.07 -17.02 9.89
C GLY A 19 -7.75 -15.83 10.78
N SER A 20 -6.59 -15.82 11.47
CA SER A 20 -6.20 -14.71 12.34
C SER A 20 -5.94 -13.42 11.56
N VAL A 21 -6.25 -12.29 12.20
CA VAL A 21 -5.85 -10.96 11.76
C VAL A 21 -4.44 -10.67 12.29
N ILE A 22 -3.58 -10.22 11.40
CA ILE A 22 -2.16 -9.95 11.67
C ILE A 22 -1.75 -8.61 11.06
N HIS A 23 -0.64 -8.07 11.54
CA HIS A 23 -0.02 -6.87 10.97
C HIS A 23 1.51 -6.95 11.08
N ASN A 24 2.21 -5.95 10.54
CA ASN A 24 3.66 -5.86 10.58
C ASN A 24 4.36 -7.14 10.08
N VAL A 25 3.94 -7.64 8.91
CA VAL A 25 4.39 -8.91 8.35
C VAL A 25 5.71 -8.74 7.60
N GLU A 26 6.64 -9.65 7.84
CA GLU A 26 7.88 -9.74 7.07
C GLU A 26 7.62 -10.32 5.67
N LEU A 27 8.37 -9.87 4.68
CA LEU A 27 8.42 -10.47 3.34
C LEU A 27 9.59 -11.43 3.16
N LYS A 28 10.65 -11.22 3.93
CA LYS A 28 11.81 -12.11 4.03
C LYS A 28 12.14 -12.29 5.50
N GLN A 29 12.45 -13.52 5.89
CA GLN A 29 12.82 -13.86 7.26
C GLN A 29 13.96 -12.98 7.76
N GLY A 30 13.82 -12.42 8.96
CA GLY A 30 14.84 -11.62 9.63
C GLY A 30 15.04 -10.19 9.10
N ARG A 31 14.31 -9.78 8.05
CA ARG A 31 14.44 -8.43 7.48
C ARG A 31 13.62 -7.38 8.22
N GLY A 32 12.72 -7.78 9.09
CA GLY A 32 11.77 -6.90 9.76
C GLY A 32 10.45 -6.72 8.99
N GLY A 33 9.43 -6.26 9.67
CA GLY A 33 8.10 -6.08 9.09
C GLY A 33 8.07 -5.03 7.99
N GLN A 34 7.44 -5.36 6.87
CA GLN A 34 7.38 -4.52 5.67
C GLN A 34 5.96 -4.18 5.23
N ILE A 35 4.99 -5.03 5.51
CA ILE A 35 3.59 -4.84 5.11
C ILE A 35 2.66 -4.82 6.31
N GLY A 36 1.50 -4.15 6.17
CA GLY A 36 0.53 -4.02 7.25
C GLY A 36 1.03 -3.18 8.42
N ARG A 37 1.68 -2.03 8.16
CA ARG A 37 2.28 -1.17 9.19
C ARG A 37 1.57 0.16 9.39
N SER A 38 0.82 0.62 8.40
CA SER A 38 0.11 1.90 8.47
C SER A 38 -1.07 1.85 9.44
N ALA A 39 -1.50 3.02 9.92
CA ALA A 39 -2.64 3.14 10.82
C ALA A 39 -3.87 2.41 10.29
N GLY A 40 -4.49 1.60 11.14
CA GLY A 40 -5.66 0.78 10.81
C GLY A 40 -5.38 -0.38 9.85
N ALA A 41 -4.11 -0.73 9.59
CA ALA A 41 -3.79 -1.84 8.71
C ALA A 41 -4.09 -3.18 9.37
N ALA A 42 -4.76 -4.04 8.62
CA ALA A 42 -5.05 -5.41 8.98
C ALA A 42 -4.81 -6.33 7.78
N ILE A 43 -4.20 -7.47 8.01
CA ILE A 43 -3.91 -8.52 7.04
C ILE A 43 -4.52 -9.80 7.57
N GLN A 44 -5.18 -10.56 6.73
CA GLN A 44 -5.75 -11.85 7.12
C GLN A 44 -4.85 -13.00 6.67
N LEU A 45 -4.53 -13.90 7.58
CA LEU A 45 -3.88 -15.18 7.26
C LEU A 45 -4.96 -16.16 6.77
N ILE A 46 -4.93 -16.49 5.46
CA ILE A 46 -5.99 -17.30 4.82
C ILE A 46 -5.68 -18.79 4.94
N ALA A 47 -4.44 -19.18 4.62
CA ALA A 47 -4.05 -20.57 4.55
C ALA A 47 -2.55 -20.73 4.81
N ARG A 48 -2.14 -21.96 5.10
CA ARG A 48 -0.73 -22.40 5.14
C ARG A 48 -0.61 -23.67 4.34
N GLU A 49 0.30 -23.67 3.39
CA GLU A 49 0.58 -24.82 2.52
C GLU A 49 2.09 -25.03 2.41
N GLY A 50 2.57 -26.10 3.02
CA GLY A 50 4.01 -26.41 3.04
C GLY A 50 4.83 -25.28 3.65
N THR A 51 5.76 -24.73 2.88
CA THR A 51 6.70 -23.67 3.29
C THR A 51 6.13 -22.25 3.15
N TYR A 52 4.91 -22.10 2.63
CA TYR A 52 4.30 -20.80 2.37
C TYR A 52 2.98 -20.63 3.09
N ALA A 53 2.75 -19.40 3.58
CA ALA A 53 1.49 -18.94 4.09
C ALA A 53 0.85 -18.00 3.07
N GLN A 54 -0.47 -18.04 2.92
CA GLN A 54 -1.24 -17.16 2.07
C GLN A 54 -1.85 -16.04 2.92
N VAL A 55 -1.52 -14.81 2.60
CA VAL A 55 -2.00 -13.62 3.31
C VAL A 55 -2.80 -12.72 2.37
N ARG A 56 -3.94 -12.24 2.83
CA ARG A 56 -4.77 -11.26 2.11
C ARG A 56 -4.52 -9.88 2.69
N LEU A 57 -4.01 -8.99 1.85
CA LEU A 57 -3.74 -7.61 2.19
C LEU A 57 -5.03 -6.77 2.20
N ARG A 58 -4.98 -5.59 2.82
CA ARG A 58 -6.10 -4.65 2.83
C ARG A 58 -6.57 -4.25 1.42
N SER A 59 -5.68 -4.24 0.43
CA SER A 59 -6.00 -3.97 -0.97
C SER A 59 -6.79 -5.09 -1.68
N GLY A 60 -6.96 -6.26 -1.04
CA GLY A 60 -7.53 -7.46 -1.62
C GLY A 60 -6.53 -8.36 -2.35
N GLU A 61 -5.26 -7.93 -2.50
CA GLU A 61 -4.20 -8.79 -3.04
C GLU A 61 -3.93 -9.95 -2.10
N THR A 62 -3.90 -11.16 -2.66
CA THR A 62 -3.49 -12.37 -1.94
C THR A 62 -2.05 -12.72 -2.34
N ARG A 63 -1.20 -12.91 -1.34
CA ARG A 63 0.23 -13.11 -1.53
C ARG A 63 0.76 -14.28 -0.73
N LYS A 64 1.75 -15.00 -1.28
CA LYS A 64 2.55 -16.00 -0.58
C LYS A 64 3.65 -15.33 0.24
N VAL A 65 3.83 -15.79 1.48
CA VAL A 65 4.91 -15.38 2.37
C VAL A 65 5.47 -16.64 3.03
N HIS A 66 6.77 -16.72 3.22
CA HIS A 66 7.39 -17.88 3.87
C HIS A 66 6.87 -18.03 5.31
N VAL A 67 6.63 -19.27 5.75
CA VAL A 67 6.03 -19.54 7.08
C VAL A 67 6.91 -19.13 8.25
N ASP A 68 8.22 -19.01 8.07
CA ASP A 68 9.15 -18.53 9.10
C ASP A 68 9.24 -17.00 9.18
N CYS A 69 8.61 -16.27 8.25
CA CYS A 69 8.44 -14.83 8.38
C CYS A 69 7.59 -14.51 9.60
N ARG A 70 7.98 -13.47 10.33
CA ARG A 70 7.28 -13.03 11.54
C ARG A 70 6.14 -12.08 11.19
N ALA A 71 5.12 -12.14 12.00
CA ALA A 71 4.00 -11.21 11.99
C ALA A 71 3.53 -10.94 13.42
N THR A 72 2.84 -9.83 13.62
CA THR A 72 2.22 -9.49 14.91
C THR A 72 0.73 -9.75 14.83
N ILE A 73 0.17 -10.35 15.88
CA ILE A 73 -1.27 -10.65 15.97
C ILE A 73 -2.06 -9.36 16.23
N GLY A 74 -3.20 -9.23 15.57
CA GLY A 74 -4.10 -8.10 15.69
C GLY A 74 -3.96 -7.09 14.55
N GLU A 75 -4.51 -5.92 14.74
CA GLU A 75 -4.49 -4.81 13.78
C GLU A 75 -3.70 -3.61 14.32
N VAL A 76 -3.27 -2.73 13.43
CA VAL A 76 -2.62 -1.47 13.82
C VAL A 76 -3.70 -0.51 14.30
N GLY A 77 -3.46 0.15 15.43
CA GLY A 77 -4.36 1.15 15.99
C GLY A 77 -4.52 2.40 15.12
N ASN A 78 -5.27 3.39 15.64
CA ASN A 78 -5.50 4.66 14.98
C ASN A 78 -6.14 4.54 13.58
N SER A 79 -7.16 3.70 13.45
CA SER A 79 -7.86 3.45 12.18
C SER A 79 -8.49 4.70 11.58
N GLU A 80 -8.84 5.68 12.43
CA GLU A 80 -9.46 6.95 12.05
C GLU A 80 -8.45 8.01 11.55
N HIS A 81 -7.17 7.68 11.45
CA HIS A 81 -6.14 8.63 11.03
C HIS A 81 -6.45 9.33 9.71
N ASN A 82 -7.07 8.63 8.76
CA ASN A 82 -7.44 9.18 7.45
C ASN A 82 -8.63 10.16 7.51
N LEU A 83 -9.43 10.12 8.58
CA LEU A 83 -10.60 10.99 8.75
C LEU A 83 -10.21 12.38 9.27
N ARG A 84 -8.97 12.54 9.73
CA ARG A 84 -8.48 13.79 10.28
C ARG A 84 -8.40 14.88 9.22
N LYS A 85 -9.04 16.01 9.50
CA LYS A 85 -8.92 17.24 8.70
C LYS A 85 -7.80 18.12 9.27
N ILE A 86 -6.98 18.67 8.39
CA ILE A 86 -5.82 19.49 8.80
C ILE A 86 -6.22 20.94 9.04
N GLY A 87 -7.32 21.40 8.44
CA GLY A 87 -7.94 22.71 8.65
C GLY A 87 -7.31 23.83 7.83
N LYS A 88 -6.01 23.98 7.80
CA LYS A 88 -5.32 25.07 7.10
C LYS A 88 -4.06 24.59 6.36
N ALA A 89 -3.68 25.31 5.33
CA ALA A 89 -2.48 25.00 4.53
C ALA A 89 -1.19 25.00 5.35
N GLY A 90 -1.08 25.91 6.34
CA GLY A 90 0.08 25.96 7.24
C GLY A 90 0.29 24.68 8.03
N ALA A 91 -0.76 23.95 8.40
CA ALA A 91 -0.64 22.68 9.10
C ALA A 91 0.03 21.60 8.21
N ASN A 92 -0.18 21.61 6.91
CA ASN A 92 0.55 20.78 5.96
C ASN A 92 2.03 21.16 5.90
N ARG A 93 2.34 22.45 5.95
CA ARG A 93 3.72 22.95 5.97
C ARG A 93 4.47 22.47 7.22
N TRP A 94 3.84 22.45 8.36
CA TRP A 94 4.41 21.91 9.60
C TRP A 94 4.80 20.44 9.50
N ARG A 95 4.11 19.69 8.62
CA ARG A 95 4.37 18.28 8.35
C ARG A 95 5.47 18.06 7.28
N GLY A 96 6.09 19.13 6.79
CA GLY A 96 7.13 19.07 5.77
C GLY A 96 6.62 19.03 4.33
N TRP A 97 5.31 19.12 4.10
CA TRP A 97 4.74 19.14 2.76
C TRP A 97 4.86 20.52 2.12
N ARG A 98 5.47 20.59 0.96
CA ARG A 98 5.51 21.80 0.16
C ARG A 98 4.24 21.93 -0.69
N PRO A 99 3.89 23.17 -1.13
CA PRO A 99 2.79 23.38 -2.05
C PRO A 99 2.96 22.57 -3.33
N THR A 100 1.84 22.01 -3.81
CA THR A 100 1.81 21.26 -5.08
C THR A 100 1.26 22.15 -6.17
N VAL A 101 1.99 22.27 -7.28
CA VAL A 101 1.56 22.99 -8.49
C VAL A 101 1.01 21.96 -9.48
N ARG A 102 -0.16 22.25 -10.04
CA ARG A 102 -0.78 21.42 -11.07
C ARG A 102 -0.01 21.55 -12.41
N GLY A 103 0.12 20.45 -13.15
CA GLY A 103 0.78 20.46 -14.45
C GLY A 103 0.19 21.44 -15.47
N THR A 104 -1.16 21.68 -15.42
CA THR A 104 -1.85 22.65 -16.27
C THR A 104 -1.47 24.10 -15.98
N ALA A 105 -0.90 24.40 -14.82
CA ALA A 105 -0.41 25.73 -14.44
C ALA A 105 1.05 25.96 -14.80
N MET A 106 1.70 24.97 -15.37
CA MET A 106 3.10 25.02 -15.79
C MET A 106 3.24 25.37 -17.28
N ASN A 107 4.47 25.66 -17.69
CA ASN A 107 4.81 25.83 -19.10
C ASN A 107 4.97 24.45 -19.80
N PRO A 108 4.86 24.41 -21.15
CA PRO A 108 5.02 23.14 -21.90
C PRO A 108 6.34 22.43 -21.65
N VAL A 109 7.41 23.16 -21.35
CA VAL A 109 8.73 22.58 -21.04
C VAL A 109 8.75 21.83 -19.71
N ASP A 110 7.88 22.20 -18.77
CA ASP A 110 7.86 21.66 -17.41
C ASP A 110 6.90 20.48 -17.23
N HIS A 111 5.84 20.45 -18.05
CA HIS A 111 4.82 19.40 -17.92
C HIS A 111 4.10 19.18 -19.26
N PRO A 112 3.76 17.93 -19.63
CA PRO A 112 2.95 17.62 -20.82
C PRO A 112 1.57 18.29 -20.87
N HIS A 113 1.02 18.71 -19.73
CA HIS A 113 -0.23 19.47 -19.63
C HIS A 113 -0.03 20.98 -19.61
N GLY A 114 1.19 21.45 -19.72
CA GLY A 114 1.53 22.86 -19.65
C GLY A 114 1.14 23.64 -20.91
N GLY A 115 1.11 24.96 -20.77
CA GLY A 115 0.80 25.89 -21.84
C GLY A 115 -0.67 26.23 -22.00
N GLY A 116 -0.98 26.97 -23.07
CA GLY A 116 -2.32 27.45 -23.40
C GLY A 116 -2.63 28.86 -22.86
N GLU A 117 -3.73 29.43 -23.32
CA GLU A 117 -4.24 30.73 -22.87
C GLU A 117 -5.41 30.60 -21.91
N GLY A 118 -5.47 31.46 -20.89
CA GLY A 118 -6.55 31.53 -19.92
C GLY A 118 -6.72 30.21 -19.12
N ARG A 119 -7.96 29.76 -18.99
CA ARG A 119 -8.29 28.52 -18.25
C ARG A 119 -8.24 27.31 -19.16
N THR A 120 -7.06 26.89 -19.54
CA THR A 120 -6.86 25.69 -20.35
C THR A 120 -7.06 24.41 -19.53
N LYS A 121 -7.43 23.33 -20.20
CA LYS A 121 -7.48 21.95 -19.66
C LYS A 121 -6.22 21.19 -20.08
N GLY A 122 -6.07 19.97 -19.61
CA GLY A 122 -4.87 19.14 -19.91
C GLY A 122 -4.59 18.86 -21.39
N GLY A 123 -5.58 18.99 -22.28
CA GLY A 123 -5.46 18.82 -23.74
C GLY A 123 -5.15 17.40 -24.22
N ARG A 124 -4.99 16.47 -23.30
CA ARG A 124 -4.65 15.04 -23.55
C ARG A 124 -5.06 14.16 -22.39
N HIS A 125 -4.91 12.85 -22.52
CA HIS A 125 -5.09 11.93 -21.39
C HIS A 125 -4.18 12.31 -20.22
N PRO A 126 -4.65 12.19 -18.96
CA PRO A 126 -3.87 12.53 -17.78
C PRO A 126 -2.56 11.75 -17.73
N VAL A 127 -1.45 12.47 -17.64
CA VAL A 127 -0.10 11.92 -17.55
C VAL A 127 0.69 12.56 -16.42
N SER A 128 1.74 11.88 -15.97
CA SER A 128 2.72 12.41 -15.02
C SER A 128 3.66 13.42 -15.71
N PRO A 129 4.49 14.17 -14.95
CA PRO A 129 5.51 15.04 -15.55
C PRO A 129 6.44 14.33 -16.51
N TRP A 130 6.62 13.02 -16.37
CA TRP A 130 7.46 12.17 -17.23
C TRP A 130 6.69 11.50 -18.37
N GLY A 131 5.41 11.85 -18.56
CA GLY A 131 4.60 11.33 -19.66
C GLY A 131 3.93 9.98 -19.39
N MET A 132 4.06 9.39 -18.21
CA MET A 132 3.39 8.14 -17.88
C MET A 132 1.91 8.36 -17.61
N PRO A 133 1.00 7.52 -18.21
CA PRO A 133 -0.42 7.60 -17.92
C PRO A 133 -0.70 7.43 -16.42
N THR A 134 -1.50 8.33 -15.85
CA THR A 134 -1.83 8.30 -14.40
C THR A 134 -3.07 7.48 -14.09
N LYS A 135 -3.90 7.18 -15.09
CA LYS A 135 -5.11 6.37 -14.95
C LYS A 135 -4.98 5.04 -15.69
N GLY A 136 -5.23 3.95 -14.99
CA GLY A 136 -5.31 2.60 -15.58
C GLY A 136 -3.98 1.94 -15.96
N TYR A 137 -2.87 2.65 -15.95
CA TYR A 137 -1.57 2.08 -16.29
C TYR A 137 -1.03 1.18 -15.18
N LYS A 138 -0.54 0.00 -15.56
CA LYS A 138 0.07 -0.96 -14.62
C LYS A 138 1.52 -0.57 -14.35
N THR A 139 1.79 0.09 -13.23
CA THR A 139 3.11 0.63 -12.88
C THR A 139 4.08 -0.39 -12.27
N ARG A 140 3.60 -1.58 -11.87
CA ARG A 140 4.46 -2.60 -11.26
C ARG A 140 5.50 -3.12 -12.26
N ALA A 141 6.78 -2.84 -12.01
CA ALA A 141 7.91 -3.31 -12.83
C ALA A 141 8.63 -4.54 -12.25
N ASN A 142 8.44 -4.85 -10.94
CA ASN A 142 9.14 -5.96 -10.30
C ASN A 142 8.53 -7.31 -10.68
N LYS A 143 9.13 -7.98 -11.65
CA LYS A 143 8.71 -9.31 -12.14
C LYS A 143 9.18 -10.46 -11.24
N ARG A 144 10.28 -10.28 -10.50
CA ARG A 144 10.90 -11.35 -9.69
C ARG A 144 9.97 -11.95 -8.63
N THR A 145 9.03 -11.18 -8.14
CA THR A 145 8.09 -11.60 -7.08
C THR A 145 6.66 -11.82 -7.60
N ASP A 146 6.46 -11.90 -8.89
CA ASP A 146 5.14 -12.17 -9.48
C ASP A 146 4.64 -13.59 -9.09
N SER A 147 5.54 -14.56 -8.99
CA SER A 147 5.22 -15.92 -8.52
C SER A 147 4.71 -15.97 -7.06
N MET A 148 5.00 -14.94 -6.26
CA MET A 148 4.49 -14.81 -4.89
C MET A 148 3.08 -14.21 -4.83
N ILE A 149 2.56 -13.67 -5.92
CA ILE A 149 1.21 -13.07 -5.97
C ILE A 149 0.25 -14.12 -6.50
N ILE A 150 -0.67 -14.59 -5.66
CA ILE A 150 -1.71 -15.57 -6.04
C ILE A 150 -2.83 -14.84 -6.78
N ARG A 151 -3.31 -13.74 -6.20
CA ARG A 151 -4.41 -12.94 -6.75
C ARG A 151 -4.09 -11.47 -6.59
N ARG A 152 -4.17 -10.72 -7.68
CA ARG A 152 -4.03 -9.26 -7.64
C ARG A 152 -5.30 -8.61 -7.09
N ARG A 153 -5.16 -7.36 -6.60
CA ARG A 153 -6.31 -6.55 -6.24
C ARG A 153 -7.27 -6.46 -7.43
N MET A 154 -8.56 -6.57 -7.17
CA MET A 154 -9.56 -6.30 -8.20
C MET A 154 -9.48 -4.81 -8.58
N LYS A 155 -9.59 -4.52 -9.89
CA LYS A 155 -9.96 -3.18 -10.31
C LYS A 155 -11.37 -2.94 -9.77
N SER A 156 -11.63 -1.77 -9.15
CA SER A 156 -13.00 -1.31 -8.99
C SER A 156 -13.60 -1.29 -10.39
N ARG A 157 -14.65 -2.07 -10.62
CA ARG A 157 -15.51 -1.87 -11.77
C ARG A 157 -16.08 -0.47 -11.56
N GLU A 158 -15.89 0.39 -12.54
CA GLU A 158 -16.70 1.59 -12.67
C GLU A 158 -18.14 1.09 -12.83
N GLU A 159 -18.96 1.34 -11.80
CA GLU A 159 -20.40 1.27 -11.90
C GLU A 159 -20.92 2.43 -12.73
#